data_2e8c27369a9c409ce27c59011af63cca
#
_entry.id   2e8c27369a9c409ce27c59011af63cca
#
_cell.length_a   1.000
_cell.length_b   1.000
_cell.length_c   1.000
_cell.angle_alpha   90.00
_cell.angle_beta   90.00
_cell.angle_gamma   90.00
#
_symmetry.space_group_name_H-M   'P 1'
#
loop_
_entity.id
_entity.type
_entity.pdbx_description
1 polymer ?
#
loop_
_entity_poly.entity_id
_entity_poly.type
_entity_poly.pdbx_seq_one_letter_code
_entity_poly.pdbx_strand_id
1 'polypeptide(L)'
;MNADNELLKNLDKLHTTELGVERIKGNLSLDTDDVVDWCKTKINSDNAVIIRNGKNWYVNVDNYILTVNAYSYTIITAHKEKK
;
A
#
# COMPACT_ATOMS: atom_id res chain seq x y z
N MET A 1 -2.55 4.75 17.56
CA MET A 1 -3.35 5.53 16.63
C MET A 1 -2.45 6.27 15.64
N ASN A 2 -2.77 6.21 14.39
CA ASN A 2 -2.01 6.95 13.39
C ASN A 2 -2.36 8.43 13.45
N ALA A 3 -1.32 9.28 13.49
CA ALA A 3 -1.51 10.71 13.54
C ALA A 3 -2.05 11.26 12.21
N ASP A 4 -1.68 10.59 11.11
CA ASP A 4 -2.03 11.02 9.77
C ASP A 4 -3.05 10.05 9.17
N ASN A 5 -4.29 10.50 9.03
CA ASN A 5 -5.37 9.67 8.48
C ASN A 5 -5.69 10.00 7.03
N GLU A 6 -4.86 10.84 6.39
CA GLU A 6 -5.15 11.25 5.01
C GLU A 6 -5.27 10.05 4.07
N LEU A 7 -4.41 9.08 4.21
CA LEU A 7 -4.45 7.89 3.37
C LEU A 7 -5.76 7.12 3.57
N LEU A 8 -6.16 6.92 4.82
CA LEU A 8 -7.38 6.18 5.13
C LEU A 8 -8.63 6.90 4.63
N LYS A 9 -8.63 8.22 4.66
CA LYS A 9 -9.76 9.02 4.20
C LYS A 9 -9.90 8.99 2.69
N ASN A 10 -8.83 8.67 1.98
CA ASN A 10 -8.77 8.76 0.53
C ASN A 10 -8.41 7.44 -0.12
N LEU A 11 -8.80 6.32 0.48
CA LEU A 11 -8.52 5.00 -0.07
C LEU A 11 -9.09 4.83 -1.49
N ASP A 12 -10.18 5.50 -1.78
CA ASP A 12 -10.81 5.45 -3.10
C ASP A 12 -9.95 6.09 -4.19
N LYS A 13 -8.96 6.88 -3.80
CA LYS A 13 -8.03 7.51 -4.76
C LYS A 13 -6.83 6.62 -5.09
N LEU A 14 -6.66 5.53 -4.36
CA LEU A 14 -5.52 4.64 -4.58
C LEU A 14 -5.59 4.01 -5.98
N HIS A 15 -4.44 3.98 -6.63
CA HIS A 15 -4.31 3.38 -7.96
C HIS A 15 -2.85 2.97 -8.17
N THR A 16 -2.58 2.28 -9.25
CA THR A 16 -1.23 1.95 -9.64
C THR A 16 -1.16 1.81 -11.16
N THR A 17 0.04 1.64 -11.69
CA THR A 17 0.25 1.46 -13.12
C THR A 17 0.26 -0.03 -13.45
N GLU A 18 0.23 -0.37 -14.75
CA GLU A 18 0.34 -1.76 -15.19
C GLU A 18 1.63 -2.40 -14.68
N LEU A 19 2.73 -1.65 -14.76
CA LEU A 19 4.01 -2.13 -14.23
C LEU A 19 3.94 -2.32 -12.73
N GLY A 20 3.22 -1.43 -12.04
CA GLY A 20 3.01 -1.56 -10.60
C GLY A 20 2.25 -2.82 -10.26
N VAL A 21 1.21 -3.15 -11.02
CA VAL A 21 0.44 -4.37 -10.81
C VAL A 21 1.34 -5.59 -10.93
N GLU A 22 2.11 -5.68 -12.01
CA GLU A 22 2.98 -6.81 -12.23
C GLU A 22 4.06 -6.93 -11.16
N ARG A 23 4.62 -5.79 -10.76
CA ARG A 23 5.67 -5.76 -9.74
C ARG A 23 5.13 -6.25 -8.39
N ILE A 24 3.97 -5.76 -8.00
CA ILE A 24 3.36 -6.13 -6.72
C ILE A 24 2.95 -7.60 -6.73
N LYS A 25 2.33 -8.06 -7.81
CA LYS A 25 1.95 -9.47 -7.94
C LYS A 25 3.17 -10.37 -7.84
N GLY A 26 4.25 -9.99 -8.51
CA GLY A 26 5.48 -10.78 -8.47
C GLY A 26 6.11 -10.79 -7.09
N ASN A 27 6.18 -9.64 -6.44
CA ASN A 27 6.81 -9.51 -5.13
C ASN A 27 6.05 -10.30 -4.05
N LEU A 28 4.73 -10.35 -4.16
CA LEU A 28 3.88 -10.94 -3.13
C LEU A 28 3.29 -12.29 -3.54
N SER A 29 3.58 -12.74 -4.76
CA SER A 29 3.04 -14.00 -5.28
C SER A 29 1.52 -14.06 -5.19
N LEU A 30 0.87 -12.95 -5.57
CA LEU A 30 -0.58 -12.85 -5.48
C LEU A 30 -1.27 -13.56 -6.64
N ASP A 31 -2.40 -14.19 -6.32
CA ASP A 31 -3.23 -14.86 -7.32
C ASP A 31 -4.28 -13.94 -7.93
N THR A 32 -4.46 -12.77 -7.37
CA THR A 32 -5.48 -11.84 -7.82
C THR A 32 -4.92 -10.82 -8.79
N ASP A 33 -5.74 -10.40 -9.75
CA ASP A 33 -5.38 -9.30 -10.64
C ASP A 33 -5.78 -7.96 -10.04
N ASP A 34 -6.63 -7.96 -9.01
CA ASP A 34 -7.06 -6.73 -8.36
C ASP A 34 -6.12 -6.36 -7.23
N VAL A 35 -4.92 -5.96 -7.61
CA VAL A 35 -3.84 -5.62 -6.69
C VAL A 35 -4.21 -4.39 -5.87
N VAL A 36 -4.88 -3.42 -6.49
CA VAL A 36 -5.27 -2.19 -5.80
C VAL A 36 -6.25 -2.50 -4.67
N ASP A 37 -7.24 -3.35 -4.93
CA ASP A 37 -8.20 -3.73 -3.90
C ASP A 37 -7.51 -4.48 -2.75
N TRP A 38 -6.59 -5.36 -3.10
CA TRP A 38 -5.80 -6.07 -2.09
C TRP A 38 -5.06 -5.10 -1.20
N CYS A 39 -4.43 -4.07 -1.80
CA CYS A 39 -3.70 -3.06 -1.04
C CYS A 39 -4.63 -2.24 -0.17
N LYS A 40 -5.80 -1.86 -0.69
CA LYS A 40 -6.78 -1.11 0.09
C LYS A 40 -7.21 -1.88 1.33
N THR A 41 -7.46 -3.17 1.16
CA THR A 41 -7.86 -4.04 2.26
C THR A 41 -6.78 -4.08 3.34
N LYS A 42 -5.52 -4.21 2.92
CA LYS A 42 -4.42 -4.26 3.87
C LYS A 42 -4.23 -2.94 4.58
N ILE A 43 -4.30 -1.83 3.86
CA ILE A 43 -4.13 -0.50 4.45
C ILE A 43 -5.25 -0.19 5.45
N ASN A 44 -6.45 -0.68 5.18
CA ASN A 44 -7.60 -0.45 6.05
C ASN A 44 -7.68 -1.42 7.24
N SER A 45 -6.69 -2.25 7.39
CA SER A 45 -6.64 -3.23 8.47
C SER A 45 -6.35 -2.56 9.81
N ASP A 46 -6.94 -3.08 10.89
CA ASP A 46 -6.74 -2.50 12.23
C ASP A 46 -5.29 -2.54 12.68
N ASN A 47 -4.53 -3.51 12.21
CA ASN A 47 -3.13 -3.66 12.61
C ASN A 47 -2.15 -2.97 11.64
N ALA A 48 -2.66 -2.22 10.68
CA ALA A 48 -1.80 -1.48 9.77
C ALA A 48 -1.19 -0.27 10.47
N VAL A 49 0.11 -0.08 10.29
CA VAL A 49 0.82 1.09 10.81
C VAL A 49 1.23 1.95 9.62
N ILE A 50 0.71 3.17 9.57
CA ILE A 50 0.93 4.08 8.46
C ILE A 50 1.90 5.17 8.91
N ILE A 51 3.03 5.28 8.21
CA ILE A 51 4.06 6.26 8.52
C ILE A 51 4.25 7.16 7.32
N ARG A 52 4.13 8.48 7.52
CA ARG A 52 4.45 9.44 6.48
C ARG A 52 5.93 9.79 6.58
N ASN A 53 6.64 9.65 5.49
CA ASN A 53 8.05 10.01 5.43
C ASN A 53 8.31 10.69 4.09
N GLY A 54 8.56 11.99 4.14
CA GLY A 54 8.74 12.77 2.93
C GLY A 54 7.46 12.80 2.11
N LYS A 55 7.54 12.37 0.87
CA LYS A 55 6.40 12.40 -0.04
C LYS A 55 5.68 11.06 -0.17
N ASN A 56 6.03 10.11 0.68
CA ASN A 56 5.44 8.77 0.63
C ASN A 56 4.84 8.37 1.96
N TRP A 57 3.84 7.50 1.90
CA TRP A 57 3.38 6.76 3.06
C TRP A 57 3.97 5.35 2.98
N TYR A 58 4.41 4.85 4.13
CA TYR A 58 4.87 3.47 4.27
C TYR A 58 3.91 2.76 5.20
N VAL A 59 3.27 1.71 4.71
CA VAL A 59 2.26 0.98 5.47
C VAL A 59 2.82 -0.38 5.83
N ASN A 60 2.95 -0.65 7.12
CA ASN A 60 3.41 -1.94 7.63
C ASN A 60 2.20 -2.71 8.15
N VAL A 61 1.91 -3.84 7.54
CA VAL A 61 0.76 -4.66 7.92
C VAL A 61 1.02 -6.12 7.55
N ASP A 62 0.77 -7.02 8.47
CA ASP A 62 0.88 -8.46 8.24
C ASP A 62 2.21 -8.90 7.60
N ASN A 63 3.30 -8.26 7.98
CA ASN A 63 4.65 -8.51 7.44
C ASN A 63 4.81 -8.07 5.99
N TYR A 64 3.94 -7.18 5.52
CA TYR A 64 4.09 -6.53 4.23
C TYR A 64 4.42 -5.07 4.43
N ILE A 65 5.13 -4.49 3.46
CA ILE A 65 5.39 -3.06 3.43
C ILE A 65 4.87 -2.53 2.10
N LEU A 66 3.91 -1.60 2.19
CA LEU A 66 3.32 -0.96 1.02
C LEU A 66 3.81 0.48 0.97
N THR A 67 4.24 0.94 -0.19
CA THR A 67 4.70 2.31 -0.39
C THR A 67 3.73 3.02 -1.32
N VAL A 68 3.19 4.15 -0.86
CA VAL A 68 2.20 4.93 -1.60
C VAL A 68 2.65 6.37 -1.68
N ASN A 69 2.64 6.95 -2.88
CA ASN A 69 2.98 8.36 -3.06
C ASN A 69 1.85 9.22 -2.47
N ALA A 70 2.23 10.17 -1.61
CA ALA A 70 1.25 10.95 -0.86
C ALA A 70 0.59 12.04 -1.70
N TYR A 71 1.18 12.41 -2.80
CA TYR A 71 0.62 13.47 -3.65
C TYR A 71 -0.34 12.91 -4.71
N SER A 72 -0.02 11.76 -5.26
CA SER A 72 -0.80 11.17 -6.35
C SER A 72 -1.63 9.97 -5.94
N TYR A 73 -1.41 9.45 -4.72
CA TYR A 73 -2.05 8.22 -4.23
C TYR A 73 -1.71 7.01 -5.10
N THR A 74 -0.54 7.05 -5.75
CA THR A 74 -0.07 5.93 -6.55
C THR A 74 0.63 4.93 -5.65
N ILE A 75 0.20 3.67 -5.72
CA ILE A 75 0.89 2.60 -5.02
C ILE A 75 2.17 2.33 -5.80
N ILE A 76 3.32 2.65 -5.21
CA ILE A 76 4.60 2.52 -5.87
C ILE A 76 5.05 1.07 -5.88
N THR A 77 4.95 0.43 -4.72
CA THR A 77 5.33 -0.98 -4.61
C THR A 77 4.77 -1.56 -3.31
N ALA A 78 4.76 -2.88 -3.25
CA ALA A 78 4.44 -3.61 -2.03
C ALA A 78 5.29 -4.86 -2.03
N HIS A 79 5.83 -5.22 -0.86
CA HIS A 79 6.66 -6.41 -0.76
C HIS A 79 6.58 -6.97 0.66
N LYS A 80 7.05 -8.19 0.83
CA LYS A 80 7.11 -8.80 2.14
C LYS A 80 8.30 -8.25 2.89
N GLU A 81 8.09 -8.02 4.19
CA GLU A 81 9.18 -7.61 5.05
C GLU A 81 10.10 -8.80 5.27
N LYS A 82 11.38 -8.57 5.04
CA LYS A 82 12.39 -9.60 5.28
C LYS A 82 12.76 -9.64 6.73
N LYS A 83 12.85 -10.86 7.23
CA LYS A 83 13.32 -11.06 8.59
C LYS A 83 14.48 -12.00 8.61
#